data_d0d6214e2c2c27fc405fd79f0e8b78b0
#
_entry.id   d0d6214e2c2c27fc405fd79f0e8b78b0
#
_cell.length_a   1.000
_cell.length_b   1.000
_cell.length_c   1.000
_cell.angle_alpha   90.00
_cell.angle_beta   90.00
_cell.angle_gamma   90.00
#
_symmetry.space_group_name_H-M   'P 1'
#
loop_
_entity.id
_entity.type
_entity.pdbx_description
1 polymer ?
#
loop_
_entity_poly.entity_id
_entity_poly.type
_entity_poly.pdbx_seq_one_letter_code
_entity_poly.pdbx_strand_id
1 'polypeptide(L)'
;MNTPGPCDDVVERLAAVLAGILATESAEPFASPGPSSPTAGRLALRGATAILPAVLAMRQLQEWIRGHRGSASWDGLLHRRCRMTPAHLSTEAAVSSADPGGLVIRQIHRAGWELLRATTRVEVGTGDWHVTHEVARRAEARPRASRGWEITDGGAGIDPSSGARSCWLTYGDIASWAEVTGDRNLVHLLPGKAAKAGLRAGTNGVVAHGLLVGALSLALVQSSSHRHIGLEFIGSADVPASPRGDGELVGATLVVDLDTGAIVQAGRPVLRRR
;
A
#
# COMPACT_ATOMS: atom_id res chain seq x y z
N MET A 1 -11.36 25.81 20.95
CA MET A 1 -11.27 25.13 19.64
C MET A 1 -9.84 24.60 19.55
N ASN A 2 -9.66 23.26 19.58
CA ASN A 2 -8.35 22.65 19.40
C ASN A 2 -7.94 22.76 17.93
N THR A 3 -6.81 23.38 17.64
CA THR A 3 -6.20 23.34 16.30
C THR A 3 -5.86 21.87 15.99
N PRO A 4 -6.30 21.30 14.86
CA PRO A 4 -5.96 19.92 14.51
C PRO A 4 -4.44 19.75 14.45
N GLY A 5 -3.94 18.66 15.00
CA GLY A 5 -2.53 18.34 14.96
C GLY A 5 -2.09 17.95 13.54
N PRO A 6 -0.79 18.02 13.22
CA PRO A 6 -0.27 17.69 11.88
C PRO A 6 -0.59 16.27 11.42
N CYS A 7 -0.85 15.35 12.34
CA CYS A 7 -1.28 13.98 12.01
C CYS A 7 -2.75 13.93 11.61
N ASP A 8 -3.62 14.79 12.15
CA ASP A 8 -5.05 14.81 11.85
C ASP A 8 -5.29 15.23 10.41
N ASP A 9 -4.57 16.22 9.89
CA ASP A 9 -4.61 16.63 8.48
C ASP A 9 -4.25 15.46 7.53
N VAL A 10 -3.22 14.70 7.87
CA VAL A 10 -2.84 13.54 7.05
C VAL A 10 -3.92 12.48 7.05
N VAL A 11 -4.52 12.18 8.21
CA VAL A 11 -5.63 11.20 8.31
C VAL A 11 -6.82 11.65 7.47
N GLU A 12 -7.23 12.91 7.57
CA GLU A 12 -8.35 13.46 6.80
C GLU A 12 -8.11 13.35 5.29
N ARG A 13 -6.93 13.69 4.83
CA ARG A 13 -6.55 13.61 3.42
C ARG A 13 -6.50 12.15 2.92
N LEU A 14 -5.94 11.23 3.70
CA LEU A 14 -5.97 9.80 3.38
C LEU A 14 -7.41 9.27 3.33
N ALA A 15 -8.25 9.68 4.29
CA ALA A 15 -9.64 9.30 4.33
C ALA A 15 -10.42 9.84 3.13
N ALA A 16 -10.12 11.05 2.66
CA ALA A 16 -10.75 11.60 1.46
C ALA A 16 -10.45 10.76 0.20
N VAL A 17 -9.19 10.33 0.01
CA VAL A 17 -8.83 9.43 -1.10
C VAL A 17 -9.57 8.10 -0.98
N LEU A 18 -9.56 7.48 0.20
CA LEU A 18 -10.23 6.20 0.42
C LEU A 18 -11.75 6.30 0.26
N ALA A 19 -12.35 7.42 0.67
CA ALA A 19 -13.80 7.65 0.53
C ALA A 19 -14.21 7.69 -0.94
N GLY A 20 -13.42 8.32 -1.82
CA GLY A 20 -13.63 8.31 -3.26
C GLY A 20 -13.69 6.88 -3.81
N ILE A 21 -12.70 6.06 -3.47
CA ILE A 21 -12.61 4.65 -3.91
C ILE A 21 -13.78 3.81 -3.36
N LEU A 22 -14.12 3.99 -2.08
CA LEU A 22 -15.16 3.21 -1.40
C LEU A 22 -16.59 3.65 -1.77
N ALA A 23 -16.76 4.86 -2.30
CA ALA A 23 -18.05 5.36 -2.79
C ALA A 23 -18.40 4.80 -4.18
N THR A 24 -17.44 4.37 -4.96
CA THR A 24 -17.62 3.80 -6.32
C THR A 24 -18.10 2.34 -6.31
N GLU A 25 -18.66 1.90 -5.20
CA GLU A 25 -19.27 0.57 -5.06
C GLU A 25 -20.43 0.38 -6.01
N SER A 26 -20.36 -0.64 -6.83
CA SER A 26 -21.50 -1.18 -7.61
C SER A 26 -22.20 -0.19 -8.56
N ALA A 27 -21.63 0.96 -8.84
CA ALA A 27 -22.14 1.77 -9.92
C ALA A 27 -21.74 1.11 -11.23
N GLU A 28 -22.71 0.73 -12.03
CA GLU A 28 -22.55 0.66 -13.48
C GLU A 28 -21.65 1.83 -13.88
N PRO A 29 -20.67 1.65 -14.79
CA PRO A 29 -19.63 2.65 -15.10
C PRO A 29 -20.15 4.02 -15.58
N PHE A 30 -21.44 4.23 -15.60
CA PHE A 30 -22.13 5.44 -16.06
C PHE A 30 -22.99 6.14 -15.00
N ALA A 31 -23.04 5.68 -13.75
CA ALA A 31 -23.78 6.39 -12.72
C ALA A 31 -22.96 7.60 -12.23
N SER A 32 -23.56 8.78 -12.29
CA SER A 32 -22.98 10.00 -11.72
C SER A 32 -22.61 9.79 -10.25
N PRO A 33 -21.45 10.29 -9.76
CA PRO A 33 -21.07 10.16 -8.37
C PRO A 33 -22.14 10.81 -7.49
N GLY A 34 -22.91 9.98 -6.81
CA GLY A 34 -23.86 10.42 -5.79
C GLY A 34 -23.12 10.92 -4.54
N PRO A 35 -23.80 11.64 -3.64
CA PRO A 35 -23.20 12.12 -2.40
C PRO A 35 -22.61 10.93 -1.62
N SER A 36 -21.37 11.09 -1.16
CA SER A 36 -20.62 10.05 -0.43
C SER A 36 -21.46 9.45 0.69
N SER A 37 -21.72 8.15 0.63
CA SER A 37 -22.46 7.44 1.66
C SER A 37 -21.81 7.67 3.02
N PRO A 38 -22.56 7.99 4.10
CA PRO A 38 -22.01 8.10 5.45
C PRO A 38 -21.22 6.86 5.91
N THR A 39 -21.55 5.71 5.33
CA THR A 39 -20.84 4.44 5.55
C THR A 39 -19.46 4.46 4.90
N ALA A 40 -19.33 4.93 3.66
CA ALA A 40 -18.04 5.03 2.97
C ALA A 40 -17.07 5.95 3.73
N GLY A 41 -17.55 7.10 4.21
CA GLY A 41 -16.72 8.02 5.00
C GLY A 41 -16.20 7.40 6.31
N ARG A 42 -17.03 6.64 7.04
CA ARG A 42 -16.60 5.94 8.26
C ARG A 42 -15.57 4.84 7.98
N LEU A 43 -15.77 4.08 6.90
CA LEU A 43 -14.84 3.05 6.47
C LEU A 43 -13.50 3.67 6.06
N ALA A 44 -13.54 4.75 5.29
CA ALA A 44 -12.38 5.49 4.85
C ALA A 44 -11.56 6.03 6.03
N LEU A 45 -12.20 6.66 7.00
CA LEU A 45 -11.56 7.14 8.22
C LEU A 45 -10.90 6.00 9.01
N ARG A 46 -11.58 4.86 9.14
CA ARG A 46 -11.02 3.66 9.78
C ARG A 46 -9.76 3.18 9.08
N GLY A 47 -9.80 3.05 7.74
CA GLY A 47 -8.65 2.63 6.94
C GLY A 47 -7.48 3.60 7.03
N ALA A 48 -7.77 4.91 6.94
CA ALA A 48 -6.78 5.97 7.06
C ALA A 48 -6.08 5.96 8.44
N THR A 49 -6.86 5.89 9.51
CA THR A 49 -6.32 5.82 10.88
C THR A 49 -5.48 4.56 11.09
N ALA A 50 -5.94 3.41 10.62
CA ALA A 50 -5.23 2.15 10.81
C ALA A 50 -3.93 2.06 10.02
N ILE A 51 -3.82 2.70 8.85
CA ILE A 51 -2.61 2.66 8.01
C ILE A 51 -1.62 3.79 8.33
N LEU A 52 -2.03 4.82 9.07
CA LEU A 52 -1.22 6.01 9.32
C LEU A 52 0.17 5.70 9.90
N PRO A 53 0.34 4.79 10.89
CA PRO A 53 1.67 4.45 11.40
C PRO A 53 2.60 3.97 10.28
N ALA A 54 2.10 3.14 9.36
CA ALA A 54 2.87 2.65 8.22
C ALA A 54 3.24 3.78 7.24
N VAL A 55 2.33 4.71 6.98
CA VAL A 55 2.61 5.86 6.10
C VAL A 55 3.71 6.74 6.68
N LEU A 56 3.66 7.04 7.97
CA LEU A 56 4.68 7.86 8.64
C LEU A 56 6.05 7.16 8.66
N ALA A 57 6.09 5.87 8.99
CA ALA A 57 7.32 5.08 8.95
C ALA A 57 7.91 4.97 7.52
N MET A 58 7.05 4.88 6.51
CA MET A 58 7.49 4.85 5.11
C MET A 58 8.10 6.19 4.69
N ARG A 59 7.57 7.33 5.14
CA ARG A 59 8.18 8.65 4.89
C ARG A 59 9.60 8.72 5.47
N GLN A 60 9.81 8.25 6.70
CA GLN A 60 11.15 8.21 7.31
C GLN A 60 12.12 7.33 6.49
N LEU A 61 11.66 6.17 6.01
CA LEU A 61 12.46 5.32 5.13
C LEU A 61 12.81 6.02 3.81
N GLN A 62 11.86 6.71 3.21
CA GLN A 62 12.08 7.47 1.96
C GLN A 62 13.09 8.60 2.16
N GLU A 63 12.97 9.34 3.25
CA GLU A 63 13.92 10.42 3.62
C GLU A 63 15.32 9.87 3.83
N TRP A 64 15.44 8.75 4.55
CA TRP A 64 16.71 8.09 4.75
C TRP A 64 17.35 7.64 3.41
N ILE A 65 16.57 7.01 2.54
CA ILE A 65 17.07 6.57 1.23
C ILE A 65 17.52 7.76 0.39
N ARG A 66 16.75 8.85 0.34
CA ARG A 66 17.12 10.07 -0.38
C ARG A 66 18.41 10.70 0.16
N GLY A 67 18.56 10.73 1.47
CA GLY A 67 19.75 11.30 2.12
C GLY A 67 21.03 10.46 1.95
N HIS A 68 20.90 9.12 1.95
CA HIS A 68 22.06 8.22 1.94
C HIS A 68 22.41 7.66 0.56
N ARG A 69 21.46 7.63 -0.36
CA ARG A 69 21.61 6.95 -1.65
C ARG A 69 21.20 7.81 -2.86
N GLY A 70 20.70 9.01 -2.62
CA GLY A 70 20.14 9.88 -3.64
C GLY A 70 18.68 9.53 -4.00
N SER A 71 17.97 10.52 -4.57
CA SER A 71 16.53 10.43 -4.86
C SER A 71 16.16 9.32 -5.85
N ALA A 72 17.00 9.07 -6.84
CA ALA A 72 16.80 8.01 -7.85
C ALA A 72 16.81 6.60 -7.24
N SER A 73 17.36 6.42 -6.04
CA SER A 73 17.42 5.12 -5.37
C SER A 73 16.09 4.64 -4.82
N TRP A 74 15.06 5.50 -4.79
CA TRP A 74 13.69 5.13 -4.41
C TRP A 74 12.94 4.47 -5.58
N ASP A 75 13.27 4.83 -6.81
CA ASP A 75 12.60 4.33 -7.99
C ASP A 75 12.79 2.81 -8.17
N GLY A 76 11.69 2.12 -8.43
CA GLY A 76 11.69 0.67 -8.61
C GLY A 76 11.78 -0.15 -7.32
N LEU A 77 11.80 0.46 -6.14
CA LEU A 77 11.62 -0.26 -4.89
C LEU A 77 10.17 -0.72 -4.76
N LEU A 78 9.99 -2.01 -4.50
CA LEU A 78 8.70 -2.68 -4.38
C LEU A 78 8.42 -2.97 -2.91
N HIS A 79 7.29 -2.54 -2.42
CA HIS A 79 6.86 -2.86 -1.06
C HIS A 79 6.45 -4.33 -0.98
N ARG A 80 7.08 -5.09 -0.06
CA ARG A 80 6.86 -6.52 0.11
C ARG A 80 6.06 -6.85 1.36
N ARG A 81 6.38 -6.18 2.45
CA ARG A 81 5.73 -6.41 3.74
C ARG A 81 5.65 -5.13 4.54
N CYS A 82 4.60 -5.04 5.35
CA CYS A 82 4.47 -4.08 6.42
C CYS A 82 3.96 -4.79 7.67
N ARG A 83 4.58 -4.52 8.81
CA ARG A 83 4.10 -4.94 10.12
C ARG A 83 3.97 -3.74 11.01
N MET A 84 2.86 -3.65 11.72
CA MET A 84 2.57 -2.59 12.69
C MET A 84 2.17 -3.23 14.00
N THR A 85 2.84 -2.89 15.08
CA THR A 85 2.56 -3.40 16.43
C THR A 85 2.56 -2.22 17.41
N PRO A 86 1.52 -2.03 18.23
CA PRO A 86 1.56 -1.05 19.30
C PRO A 86 2.79 -1.28 20.19
N ALA A 87 3.51 -0.22 20.56
CA ALA A 87 4.80 -0.35 21.25
C ALA A 87 4.70 -1.10 22.58
N HIS A 88 3.59 -0.94 23.30
CA HIS A 88 3.33 -1.62 24.58
C HIS A 88 3.11 -3.15 24.42
N LEU A 89 2.89 -3.64 23.20
CA LEU A 89 2.73 -5.07 22.91
C LEU A 89 3.96 -5.66 22.21
N SER A 90 4.93 -4.84 21.87
CA SER A 90 6.14 -5.29 21.18
C SER A 90 7.10 -5.95 22.16
N THR A 91 7.41 -7.23 21.92
CA THR A 91 8.47 -7.96 22.63
C THR A 91 9.85 -7.73 22.02
N GLU A 92 9.95 -6.99 20.94
CA GLU A 92 11.21 -6.66 20.28
C GLU A 92 11.98 -5.65 21.14
N ALA A 93 12.71 -6.14 22.15
CA ALA A 93 13.68 -5.38 22.93
C ALA A 93 14.83 -4.77 22.06
N ALA A 94 14.84 -5.06 20.77
CA ALA A 94 15.89 -4.68 19.84
C ALA A 94 15.79 -3.26 19.28
N VAL A 95 14.72 -2.52 19.56
CA VAL A 95 14.61 -1.09 19.23
C VAL A 95 14.85 -0.23 20.47
N SER A 96 15.35 -0.83 21.53
CA SER A 96 15.70 -0.17 22.80
C SER A 96 16.97 0.68 22.72
N SER A 97 17.49 1.02 21.56
CA SER A 97 18.61 1.97 21.49
C SER A 97 18.12 3.38 21.21
N ALA A 98 17.95 4.08 22.28
CA ALA A 98 18.39 5.45 22.53
C ALA A 98 17.71 6.63 21.81
N ASP A 99 17.13 6.52 20.62
CA ASP A 99 16.52 7.67 19.98
C ASP A 99 15.03 7.45 19.67
N PRO A 100 14.12 8.27 20.22
CA PRO A 100 12.75 8.33 19.73
C PRO A 100 12.79 8.79 18.27
N GLY A 101 12.39 7.90 17.36
CA GLY A 101 12.49 8.11 15.92
C GLY A 101 13.69 7.41 15.24
N GLY A 102 14.48 6.62 15.96
CA GLY A 102 15.60 5.86 15.42
C GLY A 102 15.16 4.86 14.35
N LEU A 103 15.52 5.13 13.08
CA LEU A 103 15.28 4.22 11.97
C LEU A 103 16.42 3.21 11.88
N VAL A 104 16.12 1.93 12.10
CA VAL A 104 17.06 0.83 11.94
C VAL A 104 16.87 0.19 10.59
N ILE A 105 17.93 0.18 9.76
CA ILE A 105 17.89 -0.42 8.42
C ILE A 105 18.82 -1.61 8.36
N ARG A 106 18.29 -2.73 7.85
CA ARG A 106 19.07 -3.92 7.49
C ARG A 106 18.96 -4.14 5.99
N GLN A 107 20.11 -4.25 5.35
CA GLN A 107 20.22 -4.55 3.93
C GLN A 107 20.62 -6.00 3.75
N ILE A 108 19.92 -6.71 2.87
CA ILE A 108 20.16 -8.11 2.55
C ILE A 108 20.19 -8.27 1.04
N HIS A 109 21.21 -8.92 0.51
CA HIS A 109 21.30 -9.31 -0.90
C HIS A 109 21.03 -10.80 -1.02
N ARG A 110 19.97 -11.18 -1.75
CA ARG A 110 19.64 -12.59 -1.94
C ARG A 110 19.03 -12.82 -3.34
N ALA A 111 19.54 -13.82 -4.04
CA ALA A 111 19.00 -14.30 -5.32
C ALA A 111 18.76 -13.18 -6.35
N GLY A 112 19.67 -12.21 -6.46
CA GLY A 112 19.55 -11.09 -7.39
C GLY A 112 18.57 -9.98 -6.95
N TRP A 113 18.17 -10.00 -5.68
CA TRP A 113 17.37 -8.95 -5.06
C TRP A 113 18.15 -8.25 -3.95
N GLU A 114 17.98 -6.94 -3.90
CA GLU A 114 18.32 -6.14 -2.73
C GLU A 114 17.05 -5.96 -1.91
N LEU A 115 17.11 -6.36 -0.65
CA LEU A 115 16.04 -6.24 0.33
C LEU A 115 16.47 -5.22 1.37
N LEU A 116 15.66 -4.23 1.63
CA LEU A 116 15.82 -3.30 2.74
C LEU A 116 14.70 -3.55 3.75
N ARG A 117 15.09 -3.91 4.96
CA ARG A 117 14.18 -4.03 6.10
C ARG A 117 14.41 -2.84 7.01
N ALA A 118 13.42 -1.97 7.10
CA ALA A 118 13.43 -0.76 7.91
C ALA A 118 12.48 -0.93 9.09
N THR A 119 12.97 -0.73 10.31
CA THR A 119 12.18 -0.76 11.54
C THR A 119 12.31 0.58 12.23
N THR A 120 11.20 1.17 12.62
CA THR A 120 11.15 2.45 13.32
C THR A 120 10.00 2.47 14.33
N ARG A 121 10.10 3.38 15.29
CA ARG A 121 9.00 3.75 16.19
C ARG A 121 8.39 5.04 15.69
N VAL A 122 7.07 5.07 15.56
CA VAL A 122 6.31 6.25 15.19
C VAL A 122 5.25 6.55 16.24
N GLU A 123 5.06 7.83 16.53
CA GLU A 123 4.02 8.30 17.42
C GLU A 123 2.80 8.74 16.61
N VAL A 124 1.62 8.22 16.97
CA VAL A 124 0.35 8.54 16.33
C VAL A 124 -0.71 8.78 17.38
N GLY A 125 -1.18 10.01 17.50
CA GLY A 125 -2.18 10.38 18.52
C GLY A 125 -1.65 10.10 19.93
N THR A 126 -2.34 9.22 20.68
CA THR A 126 -1.98 8.87 22.06
C THR A 126 -1.14 7.59 22.16
N GLY A 127 -0.67 7.04 21.02
CA GLY A 127 0.03 5.75 21.02
C GLY A 127 1.25 5.70 20.13
N ASP A 128 2.21 4.90 20.57
CA ASP A 128 3.42 4.59 19.83
C ASP A 128 3.27 3.25 19.11
N TRP A 129 3.86 3.18 17.92
CA TRP A 129 3.85 2.00 17.08
C TRP A 129 5.25 1.61 16.66
N HIS A 130 5.56 0.34 16.76
CA HIS A 130 6.70 -0.26 16.05
C HIS A 130 6.24 -0.67 14.66
N VAL A 131 6.89 -0.10 13.65
CA VAL A 131 6.58 -0.38 12.24
C VAL A 131 7.81 -0.94 11.55
N THR A 132 7.62 -2.05 10.86
CA THR A 132 8.66 -2.66 10.03
C THR A 132 8.18 -2.70 8.59
N HIS A 133 8.94 -2.05 7.69
CA HIS A 133 8.78 -2.17 6.24
C HIS A 133 9.84 -3.09 5.66
N GLU A 134 9.45 -3.89 4.68
CA GLU A 134 10.36 -4.65 3.85
C GLU A 134 10.11 -4.21 2.39
N VAL A 135 11.11 -3.59 1.80
CA VAL A 135 11.08 -3.17 0.40
C VAL A 135 12.19 -3.89 -0.37
N ALA A 136 11.97 -4.14 -1.65
CA ALA A 136 12.90 -4.89 -2.48
C ALA A 136 13.03 -4.26 -3.86
N ARG A 137 14.21 -4.34 -4.46
CA ARG A 137 14.42 -4.07 -5.87
C ARG A 137 15.31 -5.16 -6.48
N ARG A 138 15.21 -5.35 -7.77
CA ARG A 138 16.20 -6.16 -8.49
C ARG A 138 17.57 -5.48 -8.36
N ALA A 139 18.54 -6.22 -7.84
CA ALA A 139 19.93 -5.79 -7.96
C ALA A 139 20.27 -5.73 -9.45
N GLU A 140 20.95 -4.67 -9.90
CA GLU A 140 21.40 -4.58 -11.27
C GLU A 140 22.21 -5.84 -11.61
N ALA A 141 21.61 -6.72 -12.40
CA ALA A 141 22.17 -8.01 -12.68
C ALA A 141 23.31 -7.87 -13.67
N ARG A 142 24.47 -8.37 -13.34
CA ARG A 142 25.28 -9.01 -14.38
C ARG A 142 24.38 -9.97 -15.16
N PRO A 143 24.41 -9.98 -16.51
CA PRO A 143 23.49 -10.80 -17.31
C PRO A 143 23.81 -12.29 -17.08
N ARG A 144 23.09 -12.89 -16.16
CA ARG A 144 23.04 -14.33 -15.99
C ARG A 144 21.62 -14.75 -16.30
N ALA A 145 21.49 -15.70 -17.22
CA ALA A 145 20.23 -16.28 -17.66
C ALA A 145 19.24 -16.42 -16.47
N SER A 146 18.23 -15.59 -16.47
CA SER A 146 17.19 -15.58 -15.46
C SER A 146 16.32 -16.82 -15.68
N ARG A 147 16.46 -17.83 -14.84
CA ARG A 147 15.34 -18.75 -14.59
C ARG A 147 14.23 -17.86 -14.00
N GLY A 148 13.12 -17.80 -14.73
CA GLY A 148 11.95 -17.07 -14.32
C GLY A 148 11.59 -17.42 -12.86
N TRP A 149 11.27 -16.43 -12.06
CA TRP A 149 10.56 -16.63 -10.82
C TRP A 149 9.15 -17.08 -11.18
N GLU A 150 8.94 -18.38 -11.26
CA GLU A 150 7.60 -18.93 -11.20
C GLU A 150 7.08 -18.71 -9.78
N ILE A 151 6.27 -17.66 -9.63
CA ILE A 151 5.33 -17.61 -8.51
C ILE A 151 4.41 -18.79 -8.78
N THR A 152 4.57 -19.86 -8.03
CA THR A 152 3.59 -20.93 -8.00
C THR A 152 2.27 -20.26 -7.68
N ASP A 153 1.36 -20.27 -8.66
CA ASP A 153 -0.03 -19.88 -8.52
C ASP A 153 -0.71 -20.83 -7.52
N GLY A 154 -0.40 -20.68 -6.25
CA GLY A 154 -1.21 -21.15 -5.15
C GLY A 154 -2.45 -20.25 -5.09
N GLY A 155 -3.27 -20.30 -6.11
CA GLY A 155 -4.50 -19.57 -6.23
C GLY A 155 -5.51 -20.02 -5.19
N ALA A 156 -5.46 -19.47 -4.00
CA ALA A 156 -6.65 -19.35 -3.20
C ALA A 156 -7.49 -18.26 -3.87
N GLY A 157 -8.31 -18.66 -4.85
CA GLY A 157 -9.38 -17.82 -5.37
C GLY A 157 -10.25 -17.41 -4.19
N ILE A 158 -10.63 -16.14 -4.10
CA ILE A 158 -11.67 -15.72 -3.16
C ILE A 158 -12.92 -16.47 -3.62
N ASP A 159 -13.50 -17.26 -2.73
CA ASP A 159 -14.79 -17.89 -2.96
C ASP A 159 -15.83 -16.74 -3.06
N PRO A 160 -16.52 -16.55 -4.20
CA PRO A 160 -17.51 -15.50 -4.35
C PRO A 160 -18.71 -15.66 -3.39
N SER A 161 -18.85 -16.80 -2.71
CA SER A 161 -19.86 -17.03 -1.66
C SER A 161 -19.45 -16.49 -0.29
N SER A 162 -18.17 -16.25 -0.03
CA SER A 162 -17.70 -15.50 1.14
C SER A 162 -17.94 -14.02 0.87
N GLY A 163 -18.44 -13.28 1.87
CA GLY A 163 -18.72 -11.85 1.71
C GLY A 163 -17.53 -11.11 1.11
N ALA A 164 -17.66 -10.71 -0.15
CA ALA A 164 -16.62 -9.98 -0.87
C ALA A 164 -17.13 -8.62 -1.30
N ARG A 165 -16.23 -7.65 -1.38
CA ARG A 165 -16.54 -6.28 -1.81
C ARG A 165 -15.62 -5.85 -2.95
N SER A 166 -16.19 -5.31 -4.01
CA SER A 166 -15.45 -4.74 -5.12
C SER A 166 -15.16 -3.27 -4.88
N CYS A 167 -13.93 -2.84 -5.19
CA CYS A 167 -13.49 -1.47 -5.18
C CYS A 167 -12.98 -1.11 -6.57
N TRP A 168 -13.40 0.04 -7.09
CA TRP A 168 -12.89 0.58 -8.34
C TRP A 168 -11.76 1.55 -8.07
N LEU A 169 -10.58 1.30 -8.65
CA LEU A 169 -9.38 2.08 -8.45
C LEU A 169 -8.94 2.72 -9.77
N THR A 170 -8.74 4.04 -9.77
CA THR A 170 -8.30 4.81 -10.92
C THR A 170 -6.85 5.29 -10.78
N TYR A 171 -6.25 5.73 -11.87
CA TYR A 171 -4.96 6.42 -11.83
C TYR A 171 -5.00 7.71 -10.99
N GLY A 172 -6.14 8.44 -11.02
CA GLY A 172 -6.35 9.63 -10.20
C GLY A 172 -6.25 9.35 -8.69
N ASP A 173 -6.79 8.21 -8.24
CA ASP A 173 -6.70 7.79 -6.84
C ASP A 173 -5.25 7.48 -6.43
N ILE A 174 -4.50 6.83 -7.33
CA ILE A 174 -3.08 6.52 -7.10
C ILE A 174 -2.26 7.81 -7.02
N ALA A 175 -2.50 8.77 -7.91
CA ALA A 175 -1.82 10.06 -7.91
C ALA A 175 -2.16 10.88 -6.64
N SER A 176 -3.43 10.91 -6.24
CA SER A 176 -3.87 11.56 -5.01
C SER A 176 -3.25 10.92 -3.76
N TRP A 177 -3.16 9.59 -3.74
CA TRP A 177 -2.47 8.87 -2.66
C TRP A 177 -0.98 9.24 -2.60
N ALA A 178 -0.30 9.29 -3.74
CA ALA A 178 1.11 9.70 -3.82
C ALA A 178 1.33 11.11 -3.28
N GLU A 179 0.41 12.02 -3.57
CA GLU A 179 0.46 13.41 -3.09
C GLU A 179 0.34 13.49 -1.57
N VAL A 180 -0.64 12.76 -1.01
CA VAL A 180 -0.86 12.75 0.44
C VAL A 180 0.28 12.05 1.18
N THR A 181 0.79 10.93 0.68
CA THR A 181 1.83 10.15 1.36
C THR A 181 3.25 10.63 1.09
N GLY A 182 3.47 11.39 0.00
CA GLY A 182 4.79 11.74 -0.49
C GLY A 182 5.51 10.60 -1.21
N ASP A 183 4.83 9.47 -1.45
CA ASP A 183 5.41 8.34 -2.18
C ASP A 183 5.31 8.56 -3.69
N ARG A 184 6.36 9.13 -4.25
CA ARG A 184 6.48 9.46 -5.67
C ARG A 184 7.30 8.44 -6.46
N ASN A 185 7.31 7.18 -6.03
CA ASN A 185 7.98 6.14 -6.79
C ASN A 185 7.37 6.01 -8.19
N LEU A 186 8.20 6.09 -9.21
CA LEU A 186 7.77 6.15 -10.60
C LEU A 186 6.98 4.92 -11.08
N VAL A 187 7.08 3.78 -10.41
CA VAL A 187 6.28 2.59 -10.73
C VAL A 187 4.78 2.83 -10.52
N HIS A 188 4.42 3.82 -9.67
CA HIS A 188 3.06 4.21 -9.38
C HIS A 188 2.56 5.38 -10.25
N LEU A 189 3.46 6.19 -10.78
CA LEU A 189 3.10 7.46 -11.40
C LEU A 189 3.41 7.53 -12.90
N LEU A 190 4.38 6.75 -13.38
CA LEU A 190 4.78 6.81 -14.78
C LEU A 190 4.41 5.51 -15.50
N PRO A 191 3.48 5.58 -16.49
CA PRO A 191 3.04 4.41 -17.24
C PRO A 191 4.21 3.61 -17.80
N GLY A 192 4.11 2.28 -17.73
CA GLY A 192 5.14 1.35 -18.20
C GLY A 192 6.38 1.21 -17.33
N LYS A 193 6.58 2.04 -16.30
CA LYS A 193 7.73 1.87 -15.38
C LYS A 193 7.60 0.61 -14.55
N ALA A 194 6.39 0.27 -14.12
CA ALA A 194 6.14 -0.96 -13.39
C ALA A 194 6.51 -2.20 -14.20
N ALA A 195 6.15 -2.27 -15.48
CA ALA A 195 6.55 -3.34 -16.38
C ALA A 195 8.07 -3.43 -16.55
N LYS A 196 8.76 -2.29 -16.68
CA LYS A 196 10.24 -2.23 -16.74
C LYS A 196 10.91 -2.69 -15.45
N ALA A 197 10.25 -2.50 -14.30
CA ALA A 197 10.71 -3.01 -13.01
C ALA A 197 10.43 -4.52 -12.81
N GLY A 198 9.84 -5.19 -13.81
CA GLY A 198 9.52 -6.61 -13.77
C GLY A 198 8.22 -6.94 -13.06
N LEU A 199 7.36 -5.94 -12.81
CA LEU A 199 6.01 -6.15 -12.31
C LEU A 199 5.08 -6.53 -13.45
N ARG A 200 4.04 -7.30 -13.13
CA ARG A 200 2.95 -7.56 -14.05
C ARG A 200 2.08 -6.31 -14.11
N ALA A 201 2.35 -5.47 -15.10
CA ALA A 201 1.58 -4.27 -15.40
C ALA A 201 1.52 -4.09 -16.90
N GLY A 202 0.43 -3.50 -17.39
CA GLY A 202 0.31 -3.13 -18.81
C GLY A 202 1.36 -2.08 -19.19
N THR A 203 1.70 -2.01 -20.48
CA THR A 203 2.66 -1.02 -21.00
C THR A 203 2.21 0.43 -20.77
N ASN A 204 0.90 0.64 -20.67
CA ASN A 204 0.26 1.93 -20.39
C ASN A 204 -0.34 1.96 -18.96
N GLY A 205 0.02 1.01 -18.11
CA GLY A 205 -0.44 0.89 -16.74
C GLY A 205 0.59 1.36 -15.73
N VAL A 206 0.09 1.62 -14.55
CA VAL A 206 0.85 1.83 -13.31
C VAL A 206 0.41 0.79 -12.29
N VAL A 207 1.14 0.63 -11.20
CA VAL A 207 0.68 -0.24 -10.10
C VAL A 207 0.25 0.59 -8.91
N ALA A 208 -0.78 0.14 -8.20
CA ALA A 208 -1.21 0.78 -6.97
C ALA A 208 -0.15 0.68 -5.87
N HIS A 209 -0.08 1.69 -5.01
CA HIS A 209 0.78 1.67 -3.83
C HIS A 209 0.35 0.53 -2.89
N GLY A 210 1.31 -0.23 -2.37
CA GLY A 210 1.01 -1.29 -1.41
C GLY A 210 0.23 -0.79 -0.20
N LEU A 211 0.61 0.37 0.37
CA LEU A 211 -0.10 0.94 1.52
C LEU A 211 -1.52 1.42 1.18
N LEU A 212 -1.81 1.86 -0.05
CA LEU A 212 -3.17 2.15 -0.49
C LEU A 212 -4.03 0.89 -0.48
N VAL A 213 -3.52 -0.19 -1.07
CA VAL A 213 -4.18 -1.49 -1.06
C VAL A 213 -4.36 -2.01 0.36
N GLY A 214 -3.35 -1.86 1.23
CA GLY A 214 -3.43 -2.18 2.65
C GLY A 214 -4.50 -1.37 3.39
N ALA A 215 -4.61 -0.08 3.11
CA ALA A 215 -5.62 0.80 3.70
C ALA A 215 -7.05 0.39 3.32
N LEU A 216 -7.29 -0.03 2.08
CA LEU A 216 -8.58 -0.58 1.63
C LEU A 216 -8.94 -1.86 2.39
N SER A 217 -7.99 -2.78 2.57
CA SER A 217 -8.18 -3.98 3.39
C SER A 217 -8.57 -3.62 4.83
N LEU A 218 -7.84 -2.68 5.45
CA LEU A 218 -8.10 -2.23 6.83
C LEU A 218 -9.41 -1.45 6.96
N ALA A 219 -9.83 -0.76 5.90
CA ALA A 219 -11.11 -0.06 5.85
C ALA A 219 -12.30 -1.02 5.87
N LEU A 220 -12.22 -2.13 5.17
CA LEU A 220 -13.35 -3.01 4.93
C LEU A 220 -13.49 -4.12 5.98
N VAL A 221 -12.39 -4.62 6.52
CA VAL A 221 -12.41 -5.71 7.50
C VAL A 221 -12.34 -5.19 8.92
N GLN A 222 -13.32 -5.55 9.72
CA GLN A 222 -13.28 -5.27 11.15
C GLN A 222 -12.23 -6.17 11.81
N SER A 223 -11.14 -5.55 12.27
CA SER A 223 -10.19 -6.27 13.12
C SER A 223 -10.67 -6.26 14.55
N SER A 224 -10.95 -7.42 15.08
CA SER A 224 -11.34 -7.59 16.49
C SER A 224 -10.19 -7.34 17.48
N SER A 225 -8.96 -7.23 16.98
CA SER A 225 -7.80 -6.94 17.83
C SER A 225 -6.80 -6.03 17.09
N HIS A 226 -6.63 -4.81 17.57
CA HIS A 226 -5.60 -3.88 17.12
C HIS A 226 -4.18 -4.24 17.58
N ARG A 227 -3.96 -5.52 17.93
CA ARG A 227 -2.71 -5.93 18.58
C ARG A 227 -1.54 -6.07 17.61
N HIS A 228 -1.80 -6.48 16.39
CA HIS A 228 -0.78 -6.72 15.39
C HIS A 228 -1.39 -6.68 14.00
N ILE A 229 -0.83 -5.88 13.10
CA ILE A 229 -1.27 -5.80 11.71
C ILE A 229 -0.11 -6.21 10.82
N GLY A 230 -0.30 -7.29 10.08
CA GLY A 230 0.65 -7.76 9.07
C GLY A 230 0.04 -7.65 7.67
N LEU A 231 0.74 -6.97 6.76
CA LEU A 231 0.38 -6.83 5.35
C LEU A 231 1.49 -7.45 4.51
N GLU A 232 1.14 -8.38 3.65
CA GLU A 232 2.07 -9.03 2.72
C GLU A 232 1.60 -8.75 1.28
N PHE A 233 2.42 -7.98 0.54
CA PHE A 233 2.14 -7.60 -0.84
C PHE A 233 2.74 -8.66 -1.76
N ILE A 234 1.90 -9.56 -2.26
CA ILE A 234 2.30 -10.75 -3.04
C ILE A 234 2.18 -10.55 -4.53
N GLY A 235 1.39 -9.58 -4.96
CA GLY A 235 1.23 -9.21 -6.36
C GLY A 235 1.11 -7.71 -6.53
N SER A 236 1.01 -7.27 -7.78
CA SER A 236 0.73 -5.89 -8.15
C SER A 236 -0.74 -5.72 -8.55
N ALA A 237 -1.35 -4.63 -8.12
CA ALA A 237 -2.62 -4.18 -8.66
C ALA A 237 -2.33 -3.26 -9.85
N ASP A 238 -2.56 -3.76 -11.06
CA ASP A 238 -2.34 -3.03 -12.32
C ASP A 238 -3.52 -2.11 -12.62
N VAL A 239 -3.25 -0.83 -12.85
CA VAL A 239 -4.26 0.19 -13.10
C VAL A 239 -3.91 0.91 -14.41
N PRO A 240 -4.82 0.95 -15.39
CA PRO A 240 -4.62 1.71 -16.61
C PRO A 240 -4.44 3.21 -16.29
N ALA A 241 -3.44 3.85 -16.90
CA ALA A 241 -3.11 5.25 -16.65
C ALA A 241 -3.60 6.21 -17.73
N SER A 242 -3.99 5.71 -18.89
CA SER A 242 -4.50 6.52 -20.00
C SER A 242 -5.99 6.30 -20.19
N PRO A 243 -6.78 7.36 -20.41
CA PRO A 243 -8.16 7.20 -20.84
C PRO A 243 -8.17 6.44 -22.19
N ARG A 244 -9.16 5.60 -22.40
CA ARG A 244 -9.47 5.11 -23.73
C ARG A 244 -9.94 6.32 -24.54
N GLY A 245 -9.70 6.34 -25.86
CA GLY A 245 -9.86 7.50 -26.73
C GLY A 245 -11.24 8.18 -26.80
N ASP A 246 -12.21 7.69 -26.05
CA ASP A 246 -13.58 8.17 -25.88
C ASP A 246 -13.82 8.96 -24.58
N GLY A 247 -12.79 9.22 -23.78
CA GLY A 247 -12.89 9.94 -22.51
C GLY A 247 -13.45 9.09 -21.35
N GLU A 248 -13.62 7.78 -21.56
CA GLU A 248 -14.08 6.87 -20.52
C GLU A 248 -13.06 6.77 -19.37
N LEU A 249 -13.55 6.90 -18.13
CA LEU A 249 -12.76 6.68 -16.93
C LEU A 249 -12.28 5.24 -16.89
N VAL A 250 -10.97 5.07 -17.00
CA VAL A 250 -10.35 3.74 -16.92
C VAL A 250 -9.84 3.48 -15.53
N GLY A 251 -10.06 2.29 -15.05
CA GLY A 251 -9.61 1.86 -13.74
C GLY A 251 -9.50 0.35 -13.65
N ALA A 252 -9.32 -0.13 -12.45
CA ALA A 252 -9.17 -1.54 -12.15
C ALA A 252 -10.08 -1.94 -10.99
N THR A 253 -10.72 -3.08 -11.10
CA THR A 253 -11.51 -3.67 -10.01
C THR A 253 -10.60 -4.47 -9.10
N LEU A 254 -10.60 -4.13 -7.81
CA LEU A 254 -10.03 -4.92 -6.73
C LEU A 254 -11.18 -5.59 -5.96
N VAL A 255 -11.03 -6.87 -5.64
CA VAL A 255 -11.99 -7.60 -4.81
C VAL A 255 -11.38 -7.86 -3.45
N VAL A 256 -12.04 -7.41 -2.41
CA VAL A 256 -11.63 -7.55 -1.01
C VAL A 256 -12.49 -8.62 -0.35
N ASP A 257 -11.87 -9.62 0.18
CA ASP A 257 -12.49 -10.62 1.04
C ASP A 257 -12.75 -10.01 2.42
N LEU A 258 -14.00 -9.95 2.85
CA LEU A 258 -14.41 -9.25 4.07
C LEU A 258 -14.06 -10.03 5.35
N ASP A 259 -13.79 -11.32 5.26
CA ASP A 259 -13.43 -12.16 6.40
C ASP A 259 -11.92 -12.08 6.67
N THR A 260 -11.11 -12.20 5.62
CA THR A 260 -9.65 -12.26 5.75
C THR A 260 -8.95 -10.94 5.48
N GLY A 261 -9.57 -10.03 4.75
CA GLY A 261 -8.95 -8.81 4.25
C GLY A 261 -7.98 -9.04 3.10
N ALA A 262 -7.95 -10.24 2.52
CA ALA A 262 -7.17 -10.49 1.32
C ALA A 262 -7.73 -9.70 0.13
N ILE A 263 -6.85 -9.28 -0.77
CA ILE A 263 -7.25 -8.54 -1.97
C ILE A 263 -6.75 -9.29 -3.20
N VAL A 264 -7.63 -9.43 -4.18
CA VAL A 264 -7.32 -9.99 -5.49
C VAL A 264 -7.70 -9.02 -6.61
N GLN A 265 -7.03 -9.17 -7.76
CA GLN A 265 -7.36 -8.51 -9.01
C GLN A 265 -7.41 -9.56 -10.12
N ALA A 266 -8.55 -9.66 -10.82
CA ALA A 266 -8.75 -10.64 -11.87
C ALA A 266 -8.35 -12.07 -11.45
N GLY A 267 -8.78 -12.48 -10.23
CA GLY A 267 -8.47 -13.80 -9.65
C GLY A 267 -7.04 -13.96 -9.12
N ARG A 268 -6.19 -12.95 -9.21
CA ARG A 268 -4.79 -13.01 -8.75
C ARG A 268 -4.62 -12.33 -7.40
N PRO A 269 -3.89 -12.93 -6.47
CA PRO A 269 -3.66 -12.33 -5.16
C PRO A 269 -2.74 -11.11 -5.28
N VAL A 270 -3.16 -10.02 -4.65
CA VAL A 270 -2.42 -8.75 -4.53
C VAL A 270 -1.92 -8.56 -3.12
N LEU A 271 -2.81 -8.74 -2.14
CA LEU A 271 -2.53 -8.57 -0.72
C LEU A 271 -2.99 -9.80 0.07
N ARG A 272 -2.18 -10.20 1.03
CA ARG A 272 -2.57 -11.11 2.11
C ARG A 272 -2.40 -10.40 3.45
N ARG A 273 -3.38 -10.53 4.33
CA ARG A 273 -3.32 -10.07 5.71
C ARG A 273 -2.89 -11.20 6.64
N ARG A 274 -2.09 -10.88 7.68
CA ARG A 274 -1.59 -11.83 8.68
C ARG A 274 -1.81 -11.29 10.10
#